data_b60bb5306110b0a37a21fa3c79d25817
#
_entry.id   b60bb5306110b0a37a21fa3c79d25817
#
_cell.length_a   1.000
_cell.length_b   1.000
_cell.length_c   1.000
_cell.angle_alpha   90.00
_cell.angle_beta   90.00
_cell.angle_gamma   90.00
#
_symmetry.space_group_name_H-M   'P 1'
#
loop_
_entity.id
_entity.type
_entity.pdbx_description
1 polymer ?
#
loop_
_entity_poly.entity_id
_entity_poly.type
_entity_poly.pdbx_seq_one_letter_code
_entity_poly.pdbx_strand_id
1 'polypeptide(L)'
;VQDAPLKTTLTPADYLRKILNARVYDVAVESALEKARALSERLGNTVLLKREDQQPVFSFKLRGAYNKMAHLSAAQLASGVICASAGNHAQGVALGARKLGTRAVIVMPVTTPKLKIDAVRGFGGEIVLHGDSYSDAYLHALDLQTKQNLTFVHPFDDPDVIAGQGTIAMEILRQHQGPLDAVFVAIGGGGLISGVANYIKAVRPEIKVIGVQMNDSDAMMQSVAAHQRVSLPDVGLFSDGTAVKLVGEETFRIASDLVDDYIAVDTDAVCAAIKDIFVDTRSIVEPAGALAVAAIKEYVAQHGRHGETYAAILCGANMNFDRLRFVAERAEVGEEREALFAVTMPEERGSFRRFCELIGEMPASDSEAPGTGGGALRNVTEFNYRISDAAKAHVFVGLTTSTRGESAVIARTFAAHGFDALDLTHDELAKEHLRHLVGGRTGLAHDERLLRFVFPERPGALLKFLSLMQPSWNISLFHYRNQGADYGRILVGLQVPAGESAEFDAFLKTLGYPYVEETANPAYRLFLQA
;
A
#
# COMPACT_ATOMS: atom_id res chain seq x y z
N VAL A 1 6.09 -49.58 -19.80
CA VAL A 1 5.76 -48.16 -19.93
C VAL A 1 4.24 -48.13 -19.87
N GLN A 2 3.65 -47.92 -18.68
CA GLN A 2 2.22 -47.64 -18.55
C GLN A 2 2.05 -46.16 -18.83
N ASP A 3 1.27 -45.82 -19.86
CA ASP A 3 0.84 -44.45 -20.17
C ASP A 3 0.14 -43.87 -18.93
N ALA A 4 0.71 -42.82 -18.35
CA ALA A 4 0.02 -41.99 -17.36
C ALA A 4 -1.27 -41.47 -18.03
N PRO A 5 -2.43 -41.55 -17.38
CA PRO A 5 -3.67 -41.07 -17.98
C PRO A 5 -3.48 -39.57 -18.30
N LEU A 6 -3.73 -39.21 -19.57
CA LEU A 6 -3.78 -37.83 -20.04
C LEU A 6 -4.66 -37.04 -19.06
N LYS A 7 -4.10 -36.06 -18.36
CA LYS A 7 -4.86 -35.16 -17.52
C LYS A 7 -5.90 -34.48 -18.44
N THR A 8 -7.17 -34.85 -18.29
CA THR A 8 -8.26 -34.27 -19.07
C THR A 8 -8.33 -32.77 -18.74
N THR A 9 -8.03 -31.94 -19.69
CA THR A 9 -8.14 -30.47 -19.54
C THR A 9 -9.59 -30.11 -19.26
N LEU A 10 -9.85 -29.46 -18.12
CA LEU A 10 -11.20 -29.04 -17.77
C LEU A 10 -11.67 -27.89 -18.66
N THR A 11 -12.92 -28.01 -19.12
CA THR A 11 -13.58 -26.97 -19.92
C THR A 11 -14.17 -25.87 -19.03
N PRO A 12 -14.50 -24.68 -19.59
CA PRO A 12 -15.22 -23.65 -18.84
C PRO A 12 -16.54 -24.16 -18.23
N ALA A 13 -17.26 -25.07 -18.92
CA ALA A 13 -18.49 -25.69 -18.42
C ALA A 13 -18.23 -26.61 -17.21
N ASP A 14 -17.08 -27.29 -17.17
CA ASP A 14 -16.69 -28.10 -16.02
C ASP A 14 -16.36 -27.22 -14.81
N TYR A 15 -15.67 -26.08 -15.03
CA TYR A 15 -15.42 -25.10 -13.97
C TYR A 15 -16.72 -24.49 -13.44
N LEU A 16 -17.65 -24.08 -14.33
CA LEU A 16 -18.95 -23.57 -13.90
C LEU A 16 -19.67 -24.59 -12.99
N ARG A 17 -19.68 -25.86 -13.41
CA ARG A 17 -20.30 -26.94 -12.61
C ARG A 17 -19.60 -27.13 -11.26
N LYS A 18 -18.27 -27.07 -11.22
CA LYS A 18 -17.49 -27.13 -9.98
C LYS A 18 -17.79 -25.93 -9.07
N ILE A 19 -17.89 -24.70 -9.59
CA ILE A 19 -18.21 -23.49 -8.83
C ILE A 19 -19.61 -23.59 -8.21
N LEU A 20 -20.62 -24.02 -8.99
CA LEU A 20 -21.99 -24.18 -8.53
C LEU A 20 -22.14 -25.25 -7.43
N ASN A 21 -21.24 -26.25 -7.41
CA ASN A 21 -21.21 -27.30 -6.40
C ASN A 21 -20.15 -27.08 -5.30
N ALA A 22 -19.48 -25.92 -5.30
CA ALA A 22 -18.42 -25.64 -4.35
C ALA A 22 -18.96 -25.57 -2.92
N ARG A 23 -18.25 -26.21 -2.02
CA ARG A 23 -18.52 -26.23 -0.59
C ARG A 23 -17.65 -25.20 0.11
N VAL A 24 -18.11 -23.96 0.20
CA VAL A 24 -17.33 -22.87 0.85
C VAL A 24 -18.04 -22.33 2.10
N TYR A 25 -19.36 -22.35 2.13
CA TYR A 25 -20.15 -21.70 3.17
C TYR A 25 -20.18 -22.43 4.52
N ASP A 26 -19.52 -23.58 4.60
CA ASP A 26 -19.26 -24.23 5.90
C ASP A 26 -18.26 -23.42 6.76
N VAL A 27 -17.43 -22.59 6.12
CA VAL A 27 -16.38 -21.75 6.75
C VAL A 27 -16.38 -20.32 6.29
N ALA A 28 -16.75 -20.02 5.04
CA ALA A 28 -16.85 -18.69 4.50
C ALA A 28 -18.22 -18.07 4.75
N VAL A 29 -18.25 -16.75 4.84
CA VAL A 29 -19.51 -16.00 4.80
C VAL A 29 -19.70 -15.43 3.40
N GLU A 30 -20.95 -15.26 2.97
CA GLU A 30 -21.27 -14.42 1.82
C GLU A 30 -20.92 -12.99 2.17
N SER A 31 -19.81 -12.50 1.62
CA SER A 31 -19.33 -11.16 1.94
C SER A 31 -20.15 -10.08 1.26
N ALA A 32 -20.20 -8.89 1.83
CA ALA A 32 -20.94 -7.77 1.28
C ALA A 32 -20.31 -7.28 -0.05
N LEU A 33 -21.16 -6.76 -0.93
CA LEU A 33 -20.76 -5.94 -2.09
C LEU A 33 -21.25 -4.51 -1.81
N GLU A 34 -20.34 -3.62 -1.44
CA GLU A 34 -20.63 -2.28 -0.93
C GLU A 34 -20.18 -1.20 -1.94
N LYS A 35 -20.94 -0.10 -2.04
CA LYS A 35 -20.51 1.04 -2.85
C LYS A 35 -19.51 1.89 -2.09
N ALA A 36 -18.32 2.10 -2.66
CA ALA A 36 -17.34 3.09 -2.22
C ALA A 36 -17.84 4.49 -2.63
N ARG A 37 -18.42 5.23 -1.71
CA ARG A 37 -19.14 6.49 -2.03
C ARG A 37 -18.18 7.59 -2.44
N ALA A 38 -17.20 7.90 -1.58
CA ALA A 38 -16.24 8.98 -1.83
C ALA A 38 -15.40 8.71 -3.09
N LEU A 39 -14.94 7.47 -3.26
CA LEU A 39 -14.19 7.06 -4.44
C LEU A 39 -15.05 7.13 -5.71
N SER A 40 -16.31 6.69 -5.65
CA SER A 40 -17.24 6.75 -6.78
C SER A 40 -17.50 8.18 -7.25
N GLU A 41 -17.73 9.10 -6.32
CA GLU A 41 -17.94 10.52 -6.62
C GLU A 41 -16.71 11.14 -7.26
N ARG A 42 -15.52 10.88 -6.70
CA ARG A 42 -14.25 11.40 -7.23
C ARG A 42 -13.93 10.91 -8.65
N LEU A 43 -14.24 9.64 -8.95
CA LEU A 43 -13.96 9.04 -10.26
C LEU A 43 -15.09 9.27 -11.29
N GLY A 44 -16.26 9.80 -10.89
CA GLY A 44 -17.41 9.93 -11.76
C GLY A 44 -17.96 8.59 -12.26
N ASN A 45 -17.76 7.50 -11.49
CA ASN A 45 -18.14 6.13 -11.80
C ASN A 45 -18.77 5.46 -10.56
N THR A 46 -19.36 4.29 -10.70
CA THR A 46 -19.78 3.50 -9.55
C THR A 46 -18.73 2.45 -9.24
N VAL A 47 -18.10 2.52 -8.06
CA VAL A 47 -17.13 1.53 -7.59
C VAL A 47 -17.77 0.69 -6.49
N LEU A 48 -17.84 -0.62 -6.71
CA LEU A 48 -18.36 -1.62 -5.78
C LEU A 48 -17.19 -2.42 -5.19
N LEU A 49 -17.19 -2.58 -3.87
CA LEU A 49 -16.15 -3.28 -3.12
C LEU A 49 -16.69 -4.63 -2.64
N LYS A 50 -16.13 -5.74 -3.13
CA LYS A 50 -16.42 -7.09 -2.64
C LYS A 50 -15.53 -7.39 -1.44
N ARG A 51 -16.14 -7.49 -0.25
CA ARG A 51 -15.49 -7.43 1.07
C ARG A 51 -14.93 -8.78 1.54
N GLU A 52 -14.00 -9.38 0.78
CA GLU A 52 -13.33 -10.62 1.20
C GLU A 52 -12.34 -10.42 2.37
N ASP A 53 -11.99 -9.19 2.68
CA ASP A 53 -11.26 -8.76 3.88
C ASP A 53 -12.03 -9.05 5.19
N GLN A 54 -13.35 -9.22 5.12
CA GLN A 54 -14.22 -9.52 6.27
C GLN A 54 -14.48 -11.00 6.52
N GLN A 55 -13.82 -11.89 5.78
CA GLN A 55 -13.89 -13.32 6.02
C GLN A 55 -13.30 -13.71 7.40
N PRO A 56 -13.67 -14.86 8.00
CA PRO A 56 -13.18 -15.28 9.32
C PRO A 56 -11.66 -15.36 9.47
N VAL A 57 -10.92 -15.51 8.36
CA VAL A 57 -9.45 -15.45 8.31
C VAL A 57 -8.94 -14.17 7.64
N PHE A 58 -9.78 -13.16 7.54
CA PHE A 58 -9.48 -11.87 6.92
C PHE A 58 -8.97 -11.96 5.48
N SER A 59 -9.36 -13.00 4.72
CA SER A 59 -9.02 -13.14 3.30
C SER A 59 -9.88 -14.20 2.61
N PHE A 60 -9.99 -14.12 1.28
CA PHE A 60 -10.75 -15.06 0.45
C PHE A 60 -10.18 -16.48 0.43
N LYS A 61 -8.92 -16.68 0.82
CA LYS A 61 -8.17 -17.94 0.64
C LYS A 61 -8.85 -19.15 1.29
N LEU A 62 -9.63 -18.95 2.36
CA LEU A 62 -10.35 -20.03 3.01
C LEU A 62 -11.35 -20.72 2.07
N ARG A 63 -11.93 -20.03 1.08
CA ARG A 63 -12.92 -20.58 0.15
C ARG A 63 -12.32 -21.75 -0.66
N GLY A 64 -11.23 -21.49 -1.38
CA GLY A 64 -10.58 -22.53 -2.19
C GLY A 64 -9.92 -23.61 -1.35
N ALA A 65 -9.25 -23.23 -0.25
CA ALA A 65 -8.63 -24.19 0.66
C ALA A 65 -9.65 -25.16 1.23
N TYR A 66 -10.77 -24.65 1.74
CA TYR A 66 -11.82 -25.50 2.27
C TYR A 66 -12.51 -26.33 1.19
N ASN A 67 -12.86 -25.73 0.04
CA ASN A 67 -13.49 -26.45 -1.06
C ASN A 67 -12.64 -27.65 -1.51
N LYS A 68 -11.33 -27.49 -1.64
CA LYS A 68 -10.41 -28.59 -1.92
C LYS A 68 -10.49 -29.68 -0.87
N MET A 69 -10.37 -29.32 0.40
CA MET A 69 -10.37 -30.29 1.49
C MET A 69 -11.72 -31.00 1.67
N ALA A 70 -12.84 -30.30 1.43
CA ALA A 70 -14.19 -30.86 1.54
C ALA A 70 -14.51 -31.89 0.44
N HIS A 71 -13.71 -31.97 -0.62
CA HIS A 71 -13.80 -32.97 -1.68
C HIS A 71 -12.81 -34.14 -1.52
N LEU A 72 -12.01 -34.15 -0.45
CA LEU A 72 -11.10 -35.25 -0.16
C LEU A 72 -11.87 -36.49 0.36
N SER A 73 -11.38 -37.65 0.03
CA SER A 73 -11.91 -38.91 0.57
C SER A 73 -11.66 -39.03 2.09
N ALA A 74 -12.45 -39.84 2.77
CA ALA A 74 -12.27 -40.10 4.20
C ALA A 74 -10.84 -40.60 4.52
N ALA A 75 -10.22 -41.41 3.64
CA ALA A 75 -8.84 -41.87 3.82
C ALA A 75 -7.83 -40.73 3.73
N GLN A 76 -8.00 -39.80 2.77
CA GLN A 76 -7.15 -38.61 2.65
C GLN A 76 -7.29 -37.66 3.85
N LEU A 77 -8.51 -37.43 4.32
CA LEU A 77 -8.76 -36.65 5.53
C LEU A 77 -8.15 -37.30 6.77
N ALA A 78 -8.23 -38.61 6.90
CA ALA A 78 -7.62 -39.35 8.01
C ALA A 78 -6.08 -39.24 8.02
N SER A 79 -5.44 -39.19 6.85
CA SER A 79 -3.99 -38.95 6.74
C SER A 79 -3.59 -37.52 7.07
N GLY A 80 -4.45 -36.55 6.81
CA GLY A 80 -4.20 -35.14 7.01
C GLY A 80 -3.79 -34.40 5.74
N VAL A 81 -3.69 -33.07 5.88
CA VAL A 81 -3.33 -32.16 4.78
C VAL A 81 -2.05 -31.39 5.07
N ILE A 82 -1.40 -30.90 4.02
CA ILE A 82 -0.18 -30.09 4.12
C ILE A 82 -0.21 -28.93 3.13
N CYS A 83 0.34 -27.80 3.49
CA CYS A 83 0.66 -26.72 2.55
C CYS A 83 1.97 -26.02 2.93
N ALA A 84 2.53 -25.28 1.97
CA ALA A 84 3.61 -24.33 2.20
C ALA A 84 3.05 -22.91 2.08
N SER A 85 2.97 -22.18 3.17
CA SER A 85 2.51 -20.79 3.18
C SER A 85 2.70 -20.16 4.56
N ALA A 86 3.12 -18.90 4.60
CA ALA A 86 3.21 -18.11 5.84
C ALA A 86 2.08 -17.07 5.98
N GLY A 87 1.09 -17.06 5.09
CA GLY A 87 0.06 -16.01 5.02
C GLY A 87 -1.37 -16.54 4.94
N ASN A 88 -2.17 -15.91 4.11
CA ASN A 88 -3.60 -16.12 3.97
C ASN A 88 -4.00 -17.57 3.68
N HIS A 89 -3.23 -18.27 2.83
CA HIS A 89 -3.52 -19.66 2.50
C HIS A 89 -3.33 -20.59 3.70
N ALA A 90 -2.27 -20.39 4.47
CA ALA A 90 -2.01 -21.14 5.70
C ALA A 90 -3.17 -21.06 6.70
N GLN A 91 -3.69 -19.85 6.92
CA GLN A 91 -4.85 -19.62 7.81
C GLN A 91 -6.12 -20.30 7.27
N GLY A 92 -6.35 -20.23 5.95
CA GLY A 92 -7.48 -20.88 5.29
C GLY A 92 -7.42 -22.41 5.42
N VAL A 93 -6.22 -23.02 5.22
CA VAL A 93 -6.02 -24.46 5.39
C VAL A 93 -6.20 -24.88 6.85
N ALA A 94 -5.61 -24.15 7.80
CA ALA A 94 -5.74 -24.46 9.23
C ALA A 94 -7.19 -24.39 9.72
N LEU A 95 -7.93 -23.31 9.38
CA LEU A 95 -9.35 -23.18 9.72
C LEU A 95 -10.18 -24.29 9.09
N GLY A 96 -9.98 -24.58 7.80
CA GLY A 96 -10.72 -25.62 7.09
C GLY A 96 -10.45 -27.02 7.66
N ALA A 97 -9.20 -27.33 7.97
CA ALA A 97 -8.83 -28.59 8.59
C ALA A 97 -9.47 -28.76 9.97
N ARG A 98 -9.46 -27.73 10.79
CA ARG A 98 -10.17 -27.72 12.09
C ARG A 98 -11.66 -27.99 11.92
N LYS A 99 -12.30 -27.39 10.91
CA LYS A 99 -13.73 -27.60 10.63
C LYS A 99 -14.05 -29.03 10.20
N LEU A 100 -13.13 -29.66 9.44
CA LEU A 100 -13.27 -31.04 8.94
C LEU A 100 -12.77 -32.10 9.94
N GLY A 101 -12.19 -31.69 11.07
CA GLY A 101 -11.63 -32.61 12.05
C GLY A 101 -10.38 -33.34 11.55
N THR A 102 -9.60 -32.75 10.65
CA THR A 102 -8.38 -33.32 10.09
C THR A 102 -7.12 -32.56 10.55
N ARG A 103 -5.98 -33.22 10.52
CA ARG A 103 -4.65 -32.62 10.82
C ARG A 103 -4.21 -31.73 9.66
N ALA A 104 -3.68 -30.56 9.96
CA ALA A 104 -3.07 -29.66 8.98
C ALA A 104 -1.62 -29.37 9.34
N VAL A 105 -0.67 -29.73 8.49
CA VAL A 105 0.75 -29.41 8.60
C VAL A 105 1.02 -28.19 7.73
N ILE A 106 1.55 -27.12 8.34
CA ILE A 106 1.81 -25.85 7.66
C ILE A 106 3.31 -25.57 7.69
N VAL A 107 3.95 -25.66 6.54
CA VAL A 107 5.39 -25.42 6.40
C VAL A 107 5.62 -23.95 6.08
N MET A 108 6.47 -23.29 6.87
CA MET A 108 6.82 -21.87 6.75
C MET A 108 8.34 -21.68 6.77
N PRO A 109 8.89 -20.65 6.12
CA PRO A 109 10.27 -20.26 6.33
C PRO A 109 10.55 -19.90 7.80
N VAL A 110 11.78 -20.09 8.26
CA VAL A 110 12.19 -19.72 9.63
C VAL A 110 12.16 -18.21 9.85
N THR A 111 12.21 -17.43 8.78
CA THR A 111 12.10 -15.96 8.77
C THR A 111 10.68 -15.44 8.98
N THR A 112 9.67 -16.34 9.07
CA THR A 112 8.27 -15.94 9.23
C THR A 112 8.03 -15.20 10.55
N PRO A 113 7.41 -14.00 10.51
CA PRO A 113 7.12 -13.25 11.73
C PRO A 113 6.23 -14.03 12.70
N LYS A 114 6.54 -13.91 13.99
CA LYS A 114 5.82 -14.61 15.07
C LYS A 114 4.31 -14.38 15.01
N LEU A 115 3.86 -13.17 14.66
CA LEU A 115 2.44 -12.84 14.53
C LEU A 115 1.71 -13.76 13.52
N LYS A 116 2.32 -14.03 12.36
CA LYS A 116 1.77 -14.93 11.33
C LYS A 116 1.75 -16.39 11.80
N ILE A 117 2.80 -16.83 12.49
CA ILE A 117 2.88 -18.17 13.10
C ILE A 117 1.77 -18.35 14.14
N ASP A 118 1.59 -17.38 15.03
CA ASP A 118 0.60 -17.45 16.10
C ASP A 118 -0.83 -17.42 15.54
N ALA A 119 -1.10 -16.66 14.48
CA ALA A 119 -2.39 -16.64 13.80
C ALA A 119 -2.77 -18.04 13.27
N VAL A 120 -1.85 -18.71 12.56
CA VAL A 120 -2.11 -20.06 12.01
C VAL A 120 -2.26 -21.09 13.13
N ARG A 121 -1.43 -20.99 14.18
CA ARG A 121 -1.53 -21.87 15.37
C ARG A 121 -2.87 -21.69 16.09
N GLY A 122 -3.38 -20.46 16.16
CA GLY A 122 -4.70 -20.14 16.73
C GLY A 122 -5.86 -20.82 15.98
N PHE A 123 -5.69 -21.09 14.68
CA PHE A 123 -6.65 -21.88 13.90
C PHE A 123 -6.43 -23.41 14.00
N GLY A 124 -5.40 -23.89 14.72
CA GLY A 124 -5.13 -25.30 14.95
C GLY A 124 -4.14 -25.92 13.96
N GLY A 125 -3.41 -25.12 13.18
CA GLY A 125 -2.36 -25.60 12.29
C GLY A 125 -1.13 -26.08 13.05
N GLU A 126 -0.55 -27.21 12.65
CA GLU A 126 0.75 -27.72 13.10
C GLU A 126 1.85 -27.04 12.28
N ILE A 127 2.70 -26.26 12.94
CA ILE A 127 3.71 -25.45 12.26
C ILE A 127 5.04 -26.20 12.15
N VAL A 128 5.57 -26.26 10.93
CA VAL A 128 6.94 -26.73 10.63
C VAL A 128 7.72 -25.53 10.05
N LEU A 129 8.76 -25.09 10.75
CA LEU A 129 9.66 -24.05 10.25
C LEU A 129 10.83 -24.69 9.52
N HIS A 130 11.04 -24.34 8.24
CA HIS A 130 12.12 -24.91 7.43
C HIS A 130 12.60 -23.96 6.34
N GLY A 131 13.93 -23.84 6.21
CA GLY A 131 14.60 -22.99 5.20
C GLY A 131 14.38 -21.50 5.40
N ASP A 132 15.07 -20.70 4.59
CA ASP A 132 15.04 -19.25 4.67
C ASP A 132 14.06 -18.62 3.67
N SER A 133 13.63 -19.38 2.66
CA SER A 133 12.76 -18.94 1.57
C SER A 133 11.47 -19.75 1.45
N TYR A 134 10.48 -19.18 0.73
CA TYR A 134 9.28 -19.92 0.36
C TYR A 134 9.60 -21.20 -0.43
N SER A 135 10.60 -21.16 -1.31
CA SER A 135 10.99 -22.32 -2.11
C SER A 135 11.51 -23.47 -1.25
N ASP A 136 12.30 -23.16 -0.22
CA ASP A 136 12.79 -24.16 0.73
C ASP A 136 11.63 -24.81 1.51
N ALA A 137 10.74 -23.97 2.02
CA ALA A 137 9.54 -24.43 2.73
C ALA A 137 8.64 -25.30 1.81
N TYR A 138 8.48 -24.92 0.55
CA TYR A 138 7.69 -25.65 -0.44
C TYR A 138 8.29 -27.04 -0.74
N LEU A 139 9.59 -27.11 -1.01
CA LEU A 139 10.28 -28.38 -1.26
C LEU A 139 10.20 -29.32 -0.04
N HIS A 140 10.36 -28.76 1.16
CA HIS A 140 10.21 -29.53 2.39
C HIS A 140 8.78 -30.02 2.60
N ALA A 141 7.78 -29.23 2.24
CA ALA A 141 6.38 -29.66 2.30
C ALA A 141 6.09 -30.83 1.37
N LEU A 142 6.68 -30.85 0.16
CA LEU A 142 6.55 -32.00 -0.77
C LEU A 142 7.24 -33.26 -0.23
N ASP A 143 8.39 -33.12 0.43
CA ASP A 143 9.07 -34.23 1.09
C ASP A 143 8.21 -34.80 2.24
N LEU A 144 7.67 -33.96 3.11
CA LEU A 144 6.77 -34.36 4.18
C LEU A 144 5.46 -34.96 3.66
N GLN A 145 4.89 -34.42 2.58
CA GLN A 145 3.74 -34.96 1.89
C GLN A 145 3.96 -36.46 1.59
N THR A 146 5.10 -36.77 0.99
CA THR A 146 5.44 -38.14 0.59
C THR A 146 5.69 -39.04 1.81
N LYS A 147 6.50 -38.55 2.78
CA LYS A 147 6.88 -39.34 3.97
C LYS A 147 5.71 -39.64 4.91
N GLN A 148 4.76 -38.72 5.01
CA GLN A 148 3.63 -38.83 5.94
C GLN A 148 2.29 -39.13 5.23
N ASN A 149 2.30 -39.38 3.93
CA ASN A 149 1.11 -39.62 3.11
C ASN A 149 0.04 -38.53 3.26
N LEU A 150 0.46 -37.22 3.33
CA LEU A 150 -0.43 -36.10 3.47
C LEU A 150 -0.97 -35.63 2.11
N THR A 151 -2.13 -35.00 2.08
CA THR A 151 -2.65 -34.41 0.86
C THR A 151 -2.21 -32.95 0.76
N PHE A 152 -1.52 -32.59 -0.33
CA PHE A 152 -1.10 -31.21 -0.55
C PHE A 152 -2.28 -30.33 -0.97
N VAL A 153 -2.48 -29.19 -0.28
CA VAL A 153 -3.47 -28.18 -0.62
C VAL A 153 -2.77 -27.02 -1.29
N HIS A 154 -2.83 -26.99 -2.63
CA HIS A 154 -2.13 -25.98 -3.42
C HIS A 154 -2.77 -24.58 -3.22
N PRO A 155 -1.99 -23.48 -3.12
CA PRO A 155 -2.54 -22.13 -2.84
C PRO A 155 -3.33 -21.52 -4.00
N PHE A 156 -3.22 -22.04 -5.23
CA PHE A 156 -3.88 -21.47 -6.41
C PHE A 156 -4.05 -22.44 -7.60
N ASP A 157 -3.10 -23.36 -7.86
CA ASP A 157 -3.07 -24.17 -9.08
C ASP A 157 -3.70 -25.57 -8.84
N ASP A 158 -4.98 -25.55 -8.47
CA ASP A 158 -5.78 -26.76 -8.24
C ASP A 158 -7.24 -26.45 -8.66
N PRO A 159 -7.91 -27.31 -9.45
CA PRO A 159 -9.26 -27.06 -9.94
C PRO A 159 -10.31 -26.84 -8.85
N ASP A 160 -10.20 -27.53 -7.71
CA ASP A 160 -11.14 -27.37 -6.60
C ASP A 160 -10.87 -26.06 -5.84
N VAL A 161 -9.59 -25.65 -5.72
CA VAL A 161 -9.20 -24.34 -5.19
C VAL A 161 -9.74 -23.23 -6.09
N ILE A 162 -9.51 -23.30 -7.40
CA ILE A 162 -10.01 -22.33 -8.39
C ILE A 162 -11.53 -22.22 -8.31
N ALA A 163 -12.24 -23.35 -8.24
CA ALA A 163 -13.70 -23.37 -8.14
C ALA A 163 -14.22 -22.71 -6.85
N GLY A 164 -13.56 -22.97 -5.72
CA GLY A 164 -13.90 -22.29 -4.46
C GLY A 164 -13.78 -20.78 -4.55
N GLN A 165 -12.75 -20.26 -5.23
CA GLN A 165 -12.56 -18.80 -5.45
C GLN A 165 -13.61 -18.23 -6.41
N GLY A 166 -14.09 -19.01 -7.39
CA GLY A 166 -15.12 -18.58 -8.33
C GLY A 166 -16.47 -18.28 -7.69
N THR A 167 -16.74 -18.77 -6.47
CA THR A 167 -17.95 -18.42 -5.71
C THR A 167 -18.07 -16.92 -5.42
N ILE A 168 -16.95 -16.19 -5.40
CA ILE A 168 -16.93 -14.74 -5.23
C ILE A 168 -17.66 -14.05 -6.40
N ALA A 169 -17.38 -14.48 -7.63
CA ALA A 169 -18.06 -13.94 -8.82
C ALA A 169 -19.56 -14.29 -8.84
N MET A 170 -19.92 -15.49 -8.38
CA MET A 170 -21.31 -15.89 -8.20
C MET A 170 -22.03 -14.94 -7.24
N GLU A 171 -21.42 -14.61 -6.12
CA GLU A 171 -21.97 -13.65 -5.15
C GLU A 171 -22.07 -12.24 -5.74
N ILE A 172 -21.04 -11.73 -6.45
CA ILE A 172 -21.06 -10.41 -7.09
C ILE A 172 -22.26 -10.30 -8.04
N LEU A 173 -22.44 -11.25 -8.95
CA LEU A 173 -23.53 -11.20 -9.94
C LEU A 173 -24.91 -11.38 -9.31
N ARG A 174 -25.00 -12.08 -8.17
CA ARG A 174 -26.25 -12.20 -7.42
C ARG A 174 -26.60 -10.91 -6.66
N GLN A 175 -25.60 -10.27 -6.06
CA GLN A 175 -25.76 -9.06 -5.25
C GLN A 175 -25.94 -7.79 -6.10
N HIS A 176 -25.43 -7.79 -7.34
CA HIS A 176 -25.57 -6.68 -8.29
C HIS A 176 -26.11 -7.17 -9.64
N GLN A 177 -27.37 -6.95 -9.89
CA GLN A 177 -28.04 -7.36 -11.13
C GLN A 177 -28.09 -6.26 -12.20
N GLY A 178 -27.63 -5.06 -11.86
CA GLY A 178 -27.54 -3.92 -12.77
C GLY A 178 -26.38 -4.02 -13.76
N PRO A 179 -26.14 -2.96 -14.53
CA PRO A 179 -24.96 -2.86 -15.39
C PRO A 179 -23.67 -3.00 -14.58
N LEU A 180 -22.75 -3.82 -15.08
CA LEU A 180 -21.42 -4.03 -14.51
C LEU A 180 -20.44 -4.09 -15.68
N ASP A 181 -19.58 -3.10 -15.81
CA ASP A 181 -18.71 -2.95 -16.98
C ASP A 181 -17.43 -3.79 -16.83
N ALA A 182 -16.86 -3.83 -15.61
CA ALA A 182 -15.68 -4.64 -15.33
C ALA A 182 -15.57 -5.10 -13.88
N VAL A 183 -14.87 -6.24 -13.69
CA VAL A 183 -14.43 -6.75 -12.38
C VAL A 183 -12.92 -6.77 -12.34
N PHE A 184 -12.33 -6.08 -11.37
CA PHE A 184 -10.89 -5.99 -11.15
C PHE A 184 -10.45 -7.00 -10.10
N VAL A 185 -9.43 -7.79 -10.42
CA VAL A 185 -9.03 -8.95 -9.62
C VAL A 185 -7.51 -8.97 -9.44
N ALA A 186 -7.05 -8.94 -8.20
CA ALA A 186 -5.63 -9.09 -7.89
C ALA A 186 -5.11 -10.48 -8.25
N ILE A 187 -3.91 -10.54 -8.85
CA ILE A 187 -3.26 -11.77 -9.28
C ILE A 187 -1.94 -11.98 -8.54
N GLY A 188 -1.86 -13.09 -7.79
CA GLY A 188 -0.60 -13.72 -7.44
C GLY A 188 -0.35 -14.92 -8.38
N GLY A 189 -0.61 -16.14 -7.91
CA GLY A 189 -0.49 -17.35 -8.73
C GLY A 189 -1.65 -17.62 -9.71
N GLY A 190 -2.72 -16.81 -9.69
CA GLY A 190 -3.82 -16.85 -10.65
C GLY A 190 -5.10 -17.55 -10.19
N GLY A 191 -5.14 -18.18 -9.00
CA GLY A 191 -6.31 -18.96 -8.58
C GLY A 191 -7.61 -18.18 -8.46
N LEU A 192 -7.56 -16.94 -7.93
CA LEU A 192 -8.72 -16.07 -7.78
C LEU A 192 -9.25 -15.64 -9.15
N ILE A 193 -8.41 -15.05 -9.97
CA ILE A 193 -8.83 -14.54 -11.28
C ILE A 193 -9.36 -15.65 -12.19
N SER A 194 -8.74 -16.85 -12.14
CA SER A 194 -9.20 -18.01 -12.91
C SER A 194 -10.61 -18.44 -12.50
N GLY A 195 -10.90 -18.48 -11.19
CA GLY A 195 -12.24 -18.78 -10.70
C GLY A 195 -13.27 -17.72 -11.10
N VAL A 196 -12.94 -16.46 -10.91
CA VAL A 196 -13.79 -15.31 -11.26
C VAL A 196 -14.06 -15.27 -12.76
N ALA A 197 -13.02 -15.38 -13.60
CA ALA A 197 -13.16 -15.32 -15.05
C ALA A 197 -14.02 -16.48 -15.58
N ASN A 198 -13.80 -17.72 -15.11
CA ASN A 198 -14.65 -18.85 -15.51
C ASN A 198 -16.13 -18.60 -15.23
N TYR A 199 -16.47 -18.06 -14.05
CA TYR A 199 -17.89 -17.81 -13.72
C TYR A 199 -18.47 -16.66 -14.53
N ILE A 200 -17.77 -15.51 -14.58
CA ILE A 200 -18.25 -14.32 -15.29
C ILE A 200 -18.43 -14.60 -16.77
N LYS A 201 -17.42 -15.17 -17.44
CA LYS A 201 -17.50 -15.44 -18.89
C LYS A 201 -18.53 -16.51 -19.26
N ALA A 202 -18.88 -17.40 -18.33
CA ALA A 202 -19.94 -18.37 -18.56
C ALA A 202 -21.36 -17.78 -18.38
N VAL A 203 -21.53 -16.75 -17.53
CA VAL A 203 -22.86 -16.22 -17.12
C VAL A 203 -23.14 -14.86 -17.75
N ARG A 204 -22.18 -13.96 -17.75
CA ARG A 204 -22.25 -12.58 -18.25
C ARG A 204 -20.96 -12.25 -19.03
N PRO A 205 -20.75 -12.82 -20.23
CA PRO A 205 -19.51 -12.71 -20.99
C PRO A 205 -19.17 -11.27 -21.43
N GLU A 206 -20.15 -10.38 -21.45
CA GLU A 206 -19.97 -8.97 -21.75
C GLU A 206 -19.20 -8.20 -20.66
N ILE A 207 -19.20 -8.68 -19.42
CA ILE A 207 -18.46 -8.06 -18.31
C ILE A 207 -16.97 -8.34 -18.50
N LYS A 208 -16.16 -7.29 -18.49
CA LYS A 208 -14.71 -7.43 -18.54
C LYS A 208 -14.15 -7.97 -17.23
N VAL A 209 -13.18 -8.85 -17.33
CA VAL A 209 -12.37 -9.31 -16.20
C VAL A 209 -10.97 -8.77 -16.38
N ILE A 210 -10.55 -7.89 -15.46
CA ILE A 210 -9.27 -7.19 -15.53
C ILE A 210 -8.35 -7.71 -14.43
N GLY A 211 -7.20 -8.24 -14.85
CA GLY A 211 -6.17 -8.75 -13.95
C GLY A 211 -5.27 -7.62 -13.43
N VAL A 212 -4.95 -7.65 -12.14
CA VAL A 212 -4.13 -6.62 -11.51
C VAL A 212 -2.94 -7.22 -10.81
N GLN A 213 -1.74 -6.70 -11.12
CA GLN A 213 -0.48 -7.08 -10.48
C GLN A 213 0.32 -5.86 -10.04
N MET A 214 1.31 -6.09 -9.17
CA MET A 214 2.37 -5.10 -8.95
C MET A 214 3.33 -5.11 -10.14
N ASN A 215 3.88 -3.95 -10.49
CA ASN A 215 4.87 -3.84 -11.57
C ASN A 215 6.21 -4.54 -11.27
N ASP A 216 6.50 -4.87 -10.00
CA ASP A 216 7.64 -5.65 -9.56
C ASP A 216 7.33 -7.14 -9.30
N SER A 217 6.12 -7.60 -9.60
CA SER A 217 5.67 -9.01 -9.47
C SER A 217 4.55 -9.35 -10.47
N ASP A 218 4.78 -9.07 -11.75
CA ASP A 218 3.83 -9.15 -12.86
C ASP A 218 3.93 -10.46 -13.68
N ALA A 219 4.27 -11.57 -13.02
CA ALA A 219 4.52 -12.87 -13.68
C ALA A 219 3.39 -13.35 -14.61
N MET A 220 2.11 -13.11 -14.28
CA MET A 220 0.99 -13.49 -15.16
C MET A 220 0.94 -12.63 -16.40
N MET A 221 1.05 -11.32 -16.25
CA MET A 221 1.04 -10.38 -17.36
C MET A 221 2.17 -10.67 -18.36
N GLN A 222 3.41 -10.88 -17.88
CA GLN A 222 4.53 -11.29 -18.72
C GLN A 222 4.31 -12.66 -19.37
N SER A 223 3.74 -13.61 -18.63
CA SER A 223 3.47 -14.96 -19.16
C SER A 223 2.43 -14.92 -20.30
N VAL A 224 1.36 -14.14 -20.15
CA VAL A 224 0.33 -14.01 -21.18
C VAL A 224 0.89 -13.30 -22.41
N ALA A 225 1.65 -12.23 -22.22
CA ALA A 225 2.31 -11.53 -23.33
C ALA A 225 3.32 -12.42 -24.09
N ALA A 226 4.03 -13.30 -23.37
CA ALA A 226 4.99 -14.25 -23.96
C ALA A 226 4.34 -15.54 -24.50
N HIS A 227 3.03 -15.74 -24.32
CA HIS A 227 2.32 -17.00 -24.62
C HIS A 227 2.93 -18.25 -23.95
N GLN A 228 3.64 -18.07 -22.87
CA GLN A 228 4.25 -19.15 -22.08
C GLN A 228 4.50 -18.66 -20.65
N ARG A 229 4.52 -19.57 -19.68
CA ARG A 229 4.83 -19.21 -18.29
C ARG A 229 6.26 -18.65 -18.17
N VAL A 230 6.36 -17.44 -17.63
CA VAL A 230 7.62 -16.75 -17.35
C VAL A 230 7.90 -16.80 -15.87
N SER A 231 9.11 -17.23 -15.50
CA SER A 231 9.59 -17.17 -14.12
C SER A 231 10.36 -15.87 -13.90
N LEU A 232 9.88 -15.03 -12.99
CA LEU A 232 10.57 -13.80 -12.63
C LEU A 232 11.86 -14.12 -11.84
N PRO A 233 12.95 -13.39 -12.08
CA PRO A 233 14.19 -13.59 -11.32
C PRO A 233 14.00 -13.20 -9.85
N ASP A 234 13.24 -12.14 -9.61
CA ASP A 234 12.88 -11.63 -8.29
C ASP A 234 11.47 -11.05 -8.27
N VAL A 235 10.92 -10.80 -7.09
CA VAL A 235 9.59 -10.20 -6.88
C VAL A 235 9.64 -9.21 -5.73
N GLY A 236 8.91 -8.11 -5.87
CA GLY A 236 8.71 -7.15 -4.79
C GLY A 236 7.92 -7.76 -3.62
N LEU A 237 8.27 -7.37 -2.41
CA LEU A 237 7.68 -7.92 -1.19
C LEU A 237 6.62 -7.00 -0.53
N PHE A 238 6.34 -5.85 -1.14
CA PHE A 238 5.32 -4.95 -0.59
C PHE A 238 3.94 -5.59 -0.59
N SER A 239 3.54 -6.21 -1.70
CA SER A 239 2.30 -7.00 -1.80
C SER A 239 2.61 -8.51 -1.66
N ASP A 240 3.02 -8.93 -0.46
CA ASP A 240 3.45 -10.32 -0.19
C ASP A 240 2.39 -11.37 -0.52
N GLY A 241 1.10 -11.03 -0.42
CA GLY A 241 -0.02 -11.88 -0.82
C GLY A 241 -0.09 -12.20 -2.32
N THR A 242 0.57 -11.39 -3.17
CA THR A 242 0.60 -11.54 -4.63
C THR A 242 2.02 -11.72 -5.20
N ALA A 243 3.05 -11.74 -4.36
CA ALA A 243 4.46 -11.88 -4.77
C ALA A 243 4.77 -13.33 -5.21
N VAL A 244 4.49 -13.66 -6.46
CA VAL A 244 4.65 -15.00 -7.04
C VAL A 244 5.58 -14.95 -8.24
N LYS A 245 6.70 -15.70 -8.18
CA LYS A 245 7.70 -15.75 -9.26
C LYS A 245 7.22 -16.51 -10.50
N LEU A 246 6.39 -17.53 -10.32
CA LEU A 246 5.89 -18.37 -11.41
C LEU A 246 4.41 -18.70 -11.16
N VAL A 247 3.57 -18.33 -12.08
CA VAL A 247 2.12 -18.63 -12.04
C VAL A 247 1.84 -20.11 -12.25
N GLY A 248 0.64 -20.57 -11.85
CA GLY A 248 0.23 -21.95 -12.05
C GLY A 248 0.10 -22.31 -13.53
N GLU A 249 0.11 -23.61 -13.82
CA GLU A 249 -0.05 -24.11 -15.18
C GLU A 249 -1.50 -23.95 -15.64
N GLU A 250 -2.43 -24.43 -14.83
CA GLU A 250 -3.87 -24.36 -15.13
C GLU A 250 -4.38 -22.92 -15.01
N THR A 251 -3.89 -22.15 -14.01
CA THR A 251 -4.29 -20.75 -13.87
C THR A 251 -3.78 -19.88 -15.01
N PHE A 252 -2.58 -20.15 -15.55
CA PHE A 252 -2.07 -19.47 -16.75
C PHE A 252 -2.93 -19.77 -17.98
N ARG A 253 -3.26 -21.05 -18.20
CA ARG A 253 -4.14 -21.45 -19.30
C ARG A 253 -5.47 -20.71 -19.27
N ILE A 254 -6.13 -20.70 -18.11
CA ILE A 254 -7.43 -20.04 -17.93
C ILE A 254 -7.30 -18.53 -18.11
N ALA A 255 -6.29 -17.91 -17.51
CA ALA A 255 -6.09 -16.47 -17.58
C ALA A 255 -5.78 -16.00 -19.02
N SER A 256 -5.00 -16.79 -19.78
CA SER A 256 -4.71 -16.49 -21.19
C SER A 256 -5.96 -16.50 -22.07
N ASP A 257 -6.93 -17.35 -21.74
CA ASP A 257 -8.13 -17.53 -22.56
C ASP A 257 -9.29 -16.57 -22.17
N LEU A 258 -9.41 -16.22 -20.87
CA LEU A 258 -10.64 -15.62 -20.32
C LEU A 258 -10.48 -14.23 -19.73
N VAL A 259 -9.26 -13.76 -19.49
CA VAL A 259 -9.02 -12.43 -18.92
C VAL A 259 -8.87 -11.41 -20.06
N ASP A 260 -9.62 -10.31 -19.98
CA ASP A 260 -9.71 -9.35 -21.07
C ASP A 260 -8.55 -8.35 -21.10
N ASP A 261 -8.00 -8.00 -19.94
CA ASP A 261 -6.94 -6.98 -19.84
C ASP A 261 -6.13 -7.15 -18.55
N TYR A 262 -4.94 -6.56 -18.51
CA TYR A 262 -4.02 -6.60 -17.37
C TYR A 262 -3.48 -5.22 -17.07
N ILE A 263 -3.46 -4.86 -15.78
CA ILE A 263 -2.93 -3.59 -15.30
C ILE A 263 -1.87 -3.87 -14.23
N ALA A 264 -0.70 -3.26 -14.39
CA ALA A 264 0.32 -3.23 -13.36
C ALA A 264 0.28 -1.90 -12.62
N VAL A 265 0.37 -1.93 -11.28
CA VAL A 265 0.35 -0.76 -10.41
C VAL A 265 1.59 -0.71 -9.53
N ASP A 266 1.99 0.48 -9.11
CA ASP A 266 3.14 0.67 -8.22
C ASP A 266 2.74 0.71 -6.74
N THR A 267 3.76 0.78 -5.88
CA THR A 267 3.60 0.81 -4.42
C THR A 267 2.82 2.04 -3.95
N ASP A 268 3.05 3.20 -4.56
CA ASP A 268 2.42 4.46 -4.16
C ASP A 268 0.92 4.46 -4.50
N ALA A 269 0.57 3.97 -5.69
CA ALA A 269 -0.83 3.78 -6.10
C ALA A 269 -1.58 2.82 -5.16
N VAL A 270 -0.93 1.74 -4.71
CA VAL A 270 -1.52 0.80 -3.76
C VAL A 270 -1.68 1.43 -2.38
N CYS A 271 -0.70 2.20 -1.88
CA CYS A 271 -0.82 2.93 -0.62
C CYS A 271 -1.99 3.94 -0.66
N ALA A 272 -2.14 4.67 -1.77
CA ALA A 272 -3.26 5.57 -2.00
C ALA A 272 -4.61 4.81 -2.01
N ALA A 273 -4.67 3.64 -2.63
CA ALA A 273 -5.88 2.81 -2.65
C ALA A 273 -6.24 2.27 -1.26
N ILE A 274 -5.27 1.89 -0.41
CA ILE A 274 -5.53 1.51 0.99
C ILE A 274 -6.20 2.67 1.74
N LYS A 275 -5.71 3.91 1.54
CA LYS A 275 -6.31 5.11 2.12
C LYS A 275 -7.74 5.34 1.62
N ASP A 276 -7.99 5.22 0.31
CA ASP A 276 -9.33 5.35 -0.27
C ASP A 276 -10.31 4.34 0.33
N ILE A 277 -9.90 3.07 0.43
CA ILE A 277 -10.70 2.02 1.05
C ILE A 277 -11.00 2.35 2.52
N PHE A 278 -9.99 2.82 3.27
CA PHE A 278 -10.20 3.24 4.66
C PHE A 278 -11.18 4.41 4.78
N VAL A 279 -11.12 5.40 3.89
CA VAL A 279 -12.07 6.54 3.88
C VAL A 279 -13.51 6.07 3.69
N ASP A 280 -13.73 5.13 2.79
CA ASP A 280 -15.08 4.63 2.48
C ASP A 280 -15.60 3.56 3.47
N THR A 281 -14.71 2.73 4.02
CA THR A 281 -15.13 1.53 4.79
C THR A 281 -14.73 1.54 6.26
N ARG A 282 -13.77 2.38 6.67
CA ARG A 282 -13.07 2.37 7.97
C ARG A 282 -12.34 1.04 8.25
N SER A 283 -12.09 0.25 7.22
CA SER A 283 -11.28 -0.97 7.28
C SER A 283 -9.92 -0.75 6.64
N ILE A 284 -8.89 -1.37 7.20
CA ILE A 284 -7.53 -1.34 6.64
C ILE A 284 -7.29 -2.69 5.97
N VAL A 285 -7.13 -2.68 4.66
CA VAL A 285 -6.79 -3.88 3.87
C VAL A 285 -5.27 -4.02 3.72
N GLU A 286 -4.81 -5.25 3.49
CA GLU A 286 -3.42 -5.50 3.10
C GLU A 286 -3.14 -4.99 1.68
N PRO A 287 -1.87 -4.79 1.26
CA PRO A 287 -1.55 -4.30 -0.08
C PRO A 287 -2.21 -5.12 -1.19
N ALA A 288 -2.21 -6.46 -1.10
CA ALA A 288 -2.90 -7.33 -2.06
C ALA A 288 -4.41 -7.04 -2.14
N GLY A 289 -5.03 -6.66 -1.03
CA GLY A 289 -6.45 -6.30 -0.95
C GLY A 289 -6.80 -4.98 -1.64
N ALA A 290 -5.83 -4.09 -1.84
CA ALA A 290 -6.03 -2.77 -2.45
C ALA A 290 -5.71 -2.72 -3.96
N LEU A 291 -5.04 -3.74 -4.52
CA LEU A 291 -4.61 -3.77 -5.92
C LEU A 291 -5.74 -3.44 -6.89
N ALA A 292 -6.90 -4.07 -6.71
CA ALA A 292 -8.06 -3.87 -7.58
C ALA A 292 -8.54 -2.41 -7.60
N VAL A 293 -8.53 -1.73 -6.46
CA VAL A 293 -8.91 -0.31 -6.36
C VAL A 293 -7.86 0.58 -6.99
N ALA A 294 -6.57 0.30 -6.78
CA ALA A 294 -5.48 1.03 -7.44
C ALA A 294 -5.61 0.96 -8.97
N ALA A 295 -5.89 -0.23 -9.50
CA ALA A 295 -6.07 -0.42 -10.93
C ALA A 295 -7.33 0.26 -11.50
N ILE A 296 -8.44 0.33 -10.76
CA ILE A 296 -9.62 1.11 -11.19
C ILE A 296 -9.27 2.58 -11.37
N LYS A 297 -8.51 3.17 -10.44
CA LYS A 297 -8.06 4.57 -10.54
C LYS A 297 -7.22 4.79 -11.79
N GLU A 298 -6.27 3.90 -12.03
CA GLU A 298 -5.41 3.95 -13.22
C GLU A 298 -6.20 3.73 -14.52
N TYR A 299 -7.11 2.76 -14.54
CA TYR A 299 -7.97 2.46 -15.69
C TYR A 299 -8.84 3.66 -16.09
N VAL A 300 -9.47 4.31 -15.10
CA VAL A 300 -10.28 5.52 -15.33
C VAL A 300 -9.42 6.67 -15.84
N ALA A 301 -8.23 6.87 -15.26
CA ALA A 301 -7.31 7.92 -15.69
C ALA A 301 -6.83 7.73 -17.15
N GLN A 302 -6.49 6.49 -17.52
CA GLN A 302 -6.00 6.16 -18.88
C GLN A 302 -7.08 6.26 -19.94
N HIS A 303 -8.32 5.88 -19.63
CA HIS A 303 -9.39 5.75 -20.62
C HIS A 303 -10.41 6.89 -20.61
N GLY A 304 -10.36 7.79 -19.62
CA GLY A 304 -11.30 8.90 -19.49
C GLY A 304 -12.77 8.45 -19.35
N ARG A 305 -13.02 7.28 -18.73
CA ARG A 305 -14.35 6.68 -18.62
C ARG A 305 -15.16 7.30 -17.49
N HIS A 306 -16.44 7.58 -17.76
CA HIS A 306 -17.39 8.10 -16.77
C HIS A 306 -18.74 7.41 -16.89
N GLY A 307 -19.44 7.29 -15.76
CA GLY A 307 -20.77 6.67 -15.69
C GLY A 307 -20.78 5.15 -15.74
N GLU A 308 -19.61 4.51 -15.71
CA GLU A 308 -19.47 3.04 -15.71
C GLU A 308 -19.53 2.48 -14.27
N THR A 309 -19.80 1.18 -14.16
CA THR A 309 -19.84 0.45 -12.89
C THR A 309 -18.72 -0.59 -12.83
N TYR A 310 -17.90 -0.53 -11.81
CA TYR A 310 -16.77 -1.43 -11.59
C TYR A 310 -16.90 -2.17 -10.26
N ALA A 311 -16.48 -3.42 -10.20
CA ALA A 311 -16.32 -4.16 -8.96
C ALA A 311 -14.84 -4.44 -8.68
N ALA A 312 -14.39 -4.14 -7.46
CA ALA A 312 -13.08 -4.47 -6.93
C ALA A 312 -13.20 -5.55 -5.85
N ILE A 313 -12.39 -6.61 -5.92
CA ILE A 313 -12.33 -7.62 -4.88
C ILE A 313 -11.26 -7.24 -3.86
N LEU A 314 -11.68 -6.88 -2.63
CA LEU A 314 -10.77 -6.62 -1.52
C LEU A 314 -10.30 -7.95 -0.92
N CYS A 315 -9.20 -8.48 -1.44
CA CYS A 315 -8.74 -9.86 -1.26
C CYS A 315 -8.43 -10.25 0.18
N GLY A 316 -8.00 -9.28 1.03
CA GLY A 316 -7.64 -9.56 2.41
C GLY A 316 -7.20 -8.35 3.21
N ALA A 317 -7.04 -8.57 4.52
CA ALA A 317 -6.64 -7.55 5.51
C ALA A 317 -5.56 -8.04 6.49
N ASN A 318 -4.85 -9.13 6.20
CA ASN A 318 -3.81 -9.69 7.06
C ASN A 318 -2.50 -8.89 7.00
N MET A 319 -2.60 -7.57 7.21
CA MET A 319 -1.46 -6.67 7.21
C MET A 319 -0.81 -6.61 8.60
N ASN A 320 0.53 -6.58 8.64
CA ASN A 320 1.24 -6.25 9.86
C ASN A 320 1.02 -4.76 10.19
N PHE A 321 0.64 -4.46 11.44
CA PHE A 321 0.33 -3.10 11.90
C PHE A 321 1.51 -2.13 11.68
N ASP A 322 2.75 -2.58 11.82
CA ASP A 322 3.95 -1.76 11.60
C ASP A 322 4.05 -1.19 10.17
N ARG A 323 3.42 -1.86 9.19
CA ARG A 323 3.36 -1.37 7.79
C ARG A 323 2.47 -0.14 7.59
N LEU A 324 1.56 0.14 8.53
CA LEU A 324 0.68 1.32 8.43
C LEU A 324 1.46 2.62 8.34
N ARG A 325 2.59 2.70 9.03
CA ARG A 325 3.46 3.88 8.94
C ARG A 325 3.93 4.09 7.49
N PHE A 326 4.46 3.06 6.86
CA PHE A 326 4.91 3.11 5.47
C PHE A 326 3.76 3.49 4.51
N VAL A 327 2.59 2.87 4.67
CA VAL A 327 1.40 3.16 3.86
C VAL A 327 0.98 4.63 4.01
N ALA A 328 0.88 5.13 5.26
CA ALA A 328 0.48 6.50 5.53
C ALA A 328 1.46 7.54 4.92
N GLU A 329 2.74 7.22 4.92
CA GLU A 329 3.79 8.09 4.39
C GLU A 329 3.78 8.19 2.86
N ARG A 330 3.31 7.15 2.17
CA ARG A 330 3.32 7.09 0.70
C ARG A 330 1.96 7.36 0.05
N ALA A 331 0.88 7.27 0.82
CA ALA A 331 -0.47 7.44 0.28
C ALA A 331 -0.72 8.81 -0.34
N GLU A 332 -0.19 9.89 0.24
CA GLU A 332 -0.34 11.25 -0.28
C GLU A 332 0.44 11.45 -1.59
N VAL A 333 1.63 10.86 -1.69
CA VAL A 333 2.43 10.86 -2.93
C VAL A 333 1.69 10.08 -4.02
N GLY A 334 1.17 8.89 -3.70
CA GLY A 334 0.41 8.07 -4.64
C GLY A 334 -0.93 8.68 -5.09
N GLU A 335 -1.49 9.62 -4.31
CA GLU A 335 -2.63 10.44 -4.74
C GLU A 335 -2.22 11.68 -5.53
N GLU A 336 -0.91 11.91 -5.69
CA GLU A 336 -0.35 13.16 -6.24
C GLU A 336 -0.83 14.41 -5.50
N ARG A 337 -1.04 14.27 -4.17
CA ARG A 337 -1.41 15.37 -3.27
C ARG A 337 -0.23 15.94 -2.50
N GLU A 338 0.93 15.34 -2.65
CA GLU A 338 2.21 15.79 -2.09
C GLU A 338 3.29 15.73 -3.15
N ALA A 339 4.11 16.77 -3.23
CA ALA A 339 5.33 16.81 -4.01
C ALA A 339 6.52 17.09 -3.09
N LEU A 340 7.64 16.40 -3.33
CA LEU A 340 8.86 16.48 -2.53
C LEU A 340 9.98 17.16 -3.31
N PHE A 341 10.68 18.10 -2.69
CA PHE A 341 11.76 18.85 -3.32
C PHE A 341 12.99 18.95 -2.44
N ALA A 342 14.17 18.89 -3.06
CA ALA A 342 15.38 19.46 -2.48
C ALA A 342 15.59 20.87 -3.07
N VAL A 343 15.59 21.88 -2.21
CA VAL A 343 15.73 23.27 -2.62
C VAL A 343 17.06 23.82 -2.08
N THR A 344 17.87 24.34 -2.97
CA THR A 344 19.14 25.00 -2.62
C THR A 344 18.97 26.51 -2.66
N MET A 345 19.37 27.16 -1.58
CA MET A 345 19.32 28.62 -1.43
C MET A 345 20.61 29.15 -0.77
N PRO A 346 20.90 30.46 -0.84
CA PRO A 346 22.00 31.04 -0.08
C PRO A 346 21.85 30.82 1.43
N GLU A 347 22.93 30.40 2.11
CA GLU A 347 22.98 30.30 3.58
C GLU A 347 23.18 31.69 4.17
N GLU A 348 22.13 32.46 4.17
CA GLU A 348 22.11 33.84 4.71
C GLU A 348 20.81 34.11 5.45
N ARG A 349 20.88 35.04 6.38
CA ARG A 349 19.73 35.46 7.17
C ARG A 349 18.62 35.99 6.26
N GLY A 350 17.40 35.51 6.50
CA GLY A 350 16.22 35.86 5.72
C GLY A 350 15.93 34.99 4.50
N SER A 351 16.85 34.08 4.06
CA SER A 351 16.59 33.17 2.92
C SER A 351 15.41 32.28 3.17
N PHE A 352 15.29 31.69 4.36
CA PHE A 352 14.12 30.93 4.77
C PHE A 352 12.82 31.71 4.67
N ARG A 353 12.83 32.95 5.14
CA ARG A 353 11.64 33.81 5.10
C ARG A 353 11.21 34.06 3.66
N ARG A 354 12.15 34.44 2.77
CA ARG A 354 11.85 34.66 1.33
C ARG A 354 11.30 33.39 0.68
N PHE A 355 11.85 32.23 1.03
CA PHE A 355 11.38 30.94 0.51
C PHE A 355 9.96 30.62 0.98
N CYS A 356 9.65 30.81 2.26
CA CYS A 356 8.30 30.59 2.79
C CYS A 356 7.28 31.61 2.29
N GLU A 357 7.68 32.84 2.06
CA GLU A 357 6.85 33.89 1.42
C GLU A 357 6.48 33.45 0.00
N LEU A 358 7.45 32.97 -0.79
CA LEU A 358 7.19 32.42 -2.13
C LEU A 358 6.21 31.25 -2.11
N ILE A 359 6.38 30.28 -1.20
CA ILE A 359 5.45 29.15 -1.06
C ILE A 359 4.03 29.66 -0.72
N GLY A 360 3.93 30.63 0.20
CA GLY A 360 2.65 31.21 0.60
C GLY A 360 1.95 32.01 -0.49
N GLU A 361 2.69 32.51 -1.48
CA GLU A 361 2.14 33.26 -2.61
C GLU A 361 1.76 32.34 -3.79
N MET A 362 2.23 31.08 -3.79
CA MET A 362 1.86 30.11 -4.84
C MET A 362 0.40 29.70 -4.66
N PRO A 363 -0.48 29.92 -5.66
CA PRO A 363 -1.84 29.42 -5.60
C PRO A 363 -1.79 27.88 -5.55
N ALA A 364 -2.59 27.28 -4.69
CA ALA A 364 -2.97 25.90 -4.85
C ALA A 364 -3.84 25.86 -6.11
N SER A 365 -3.40 25.13 -7.16
CA SER A 365 -4.01 25.18 -8.48
C SER A 365 -5.52 24.98 -8.42
N ASP A 366 -6.22 25.77 -9.24
CA ASP A 366 -7.54 25.58 -9.85
C ASP A 366 -8.71 25.08 -9.00
N SER A 367 -8.95 25.68 -7.82
CA SER A 367 -10.33 25.83 -7.37
C SER A 367 -10.86 27.18 -7.83
N GLU A 368 -10.92 27.42 -9.11
CA GLU A 368 -11.81 28.45 -9.68
C GLU A 368 -13.26 27.97 -9.62
N ALA A 369 -13.86 28.02 -8.43
CA ALA A 369 -15.26 28.38 -8.35
C ALA A 369 -15.30 29.90 -8.61
N PRO A 370 -15.94 30.37 -9.71
CA PRO A 370 -16.05 31.80 -9.97
C PRO A 370 -16.84 32.44 -8.82
N GLY A 371 -16.19 33.22 -7.97
CA GLY A 371 -16.88 34.04 -6.95
C GLY A 371 -16.33 34.02 -5.53
N THR A 372 -15.34 33.20 -5.17
CA THR A 372 -14.67 33.27 -3.86
C THR A 372 -13.22 33.71 -4.06
N GLY A 373 -12.97 35.01 -3.97
CA GLY A 373 -11.64 35.59 -4.04
C GLY A 373 -10.77 35.23 -2.83
N GLY A 374 -10.15 34.07 -2.87
CA GLY A 374 -9.24 33.56 -1.86
C GLY A 374 -8.75 32.21 -2.29
N GLY A 375 -7.78 32.13 -3.22
CA GLY A 375 -7.07 30.89 -3.52
C GLY A 375 -6.53 30.30 -2.22
N ALA A 376 -6.82 29.01 -1.96
CA ALA A 376 -6.25 28.33 -0.79
C ALA A 376 -4.72 28.42 -0.88
N LEU A 377 -4.06 28.91 0.16
CA LEU A 377 -2.60 28.96 0.24
C LEU A 377 -2.06 27.54 0.26
N ARG A 378 -0.93 27.32 -0.43
CA ARG A 378 -0.25 26.01 -0.46
C ARG A 378 0.29 25.67 0.94
N ASN A 379 0.07 24.43 1.34
CA ASN A 379 0.51 23.96 2.64
C ASN A 379 1.85 23.22 2.55
N VAL A 380 2.72 23.44 3.54
CA VAL A 380 3.96 22.68 3.71
C VAL A 380 3.62 21.40 4.49
N THR A 381 3.92 20.24 3.94
CA THR A 381 3.67 18.93 4.58
C THR A 381 4.86 18.48 5.42
N GLU A 382 6.07 18.81 4.96
CA GLU A 382 7.31 18.58 5.71
C GLU A 382 8.39 19.61 5.32
N PHE A 383 9.32 19.82 6.25
CA PHE A 383 10.40 20.77 6.07
C PHE A 383 11.60 20.34 6.91
N ASN A 384 12.69 19.91 6.26
CA ASN A 384 13.87 19.42 6.93
C ASN A 384 15.09 20.23 6.48
N TYR A 385 15.79 20.80 7.43
CA TYR A 385 17.00 21.57 7.21
C TYR A 385 17.97 21.43 8.39
N ARG A 386 19.24 21.32 8.07
CA ARG A 386 20.37 21.46 9.01
C ARG A 386 21.49 22.21 8.34
N ILE A 387 22.03 23.25 9.00
CA ILE A 387 23.18 23.98 8.53
C ILE A 387 24.38 23.06 8.37
N SER A 388 24.90 22.93 7.16
CA SER A 388 26.02 22.04 6.82
C SER A 388 27.06 22.67 5.92
N ASP A 389 26.72 23.79 5.27
CA ASP A 389 27.60 24.58 4.39
C ASP A 389 27.44 26.05 4.72
N ALA A 390 28.53 26.83 4.65
CA ALA A 390 28.51 28.25 5.03
C ALA A 390 27.95 29.17 3.92
N ALA A 391 27.80 28.69 2.71
CA ALA A 391 27.34 29.45 1.56
C ALA A 391 25.99 29.00 1.03
N LYS A 392 25.62 27.71 1.22
CA LYS A 392 24.42 27.11 0.64
C LYS A 392 23.63 26.34 1.69
N ALA A 393 22.34 26.63 1.75
CA ALA A 393 21.36 25.86 2.50
C ALA A 393 20.69 24.85 1.57
N HIS A 394 20.67 23.57 1.94
CA HIS A 394 19.90 22.52 1.27
C HIS A 394 18.68 22.16 2.13
N VAL A 395 17.51 22.44 1.62
CA VAL A 395 16.23 22.24 2.33
C VAL A 395 15.47 21.12 1.66
N PHE A 396 15.05 20.13 2.43
CA PHE A 396 14.09 19.14 1.98
C PHE A 396 12.68 19.64 2.35
N VAL A 397 11.79 19.79 1.37
CA VAL A 397 10.45 20.32 1.57
C VAL A 397 9.40 19.49 0.86
N GLY A 398 8.31 19.18 1.56
CA GLY A 398 7.09 18.62 1.01
C GLY A 398 6.00 19.69 0.91
N LEU A 399 5.28 19.70 -0.20
CA LEU A 399 4.22 20.66 -0.48
C LEU A 399 2.95 19.95 -0.94
N THR A 400 1.78 20.46 -0.52
CA THR A 400 0.51 19.96 -1.05
C THR A 400 0.37 20.28 -2.53
N THR A 401 -0.16 19.32 -3.29
CA THR A 401 -0.52 19.45 -4.70
C THR A 401 -2.01 19.14 -4.90
N SER A 402 -2.59 19.61 -5.98
CA SER A 402 -4.02 19.44 -6.28
C SER A 402 -4.26 18.67 -7.57
N THR A 403 -3.29 18.66 -8.51
CA THR A 403 -3.42 18.06 -9.83
C THR A 403 -2.16 17.30 -10.24
N ARG A 404 -2.32 16.34 -11.13
CA ARG A 404 -1.21 15.59 -11.75
C ARG A 404 -0.21 16.53 -12.44
N GLY A 405 1.08 16.29 -12.23
CA GLY A 405 2.15 17.05 -12.87
C GLY A 405 2.40 18.44 -12.29
N GLU A 406 1.73 18.82 -11.21
CA GLU A 406 1.92 20.11 -10.55
C GLU A 406 3.34 20.27 -9.96
N SER A 407 4.00 19.17 -9.57
CA SER A 407 5.38 19.20 -9.07
C SER A 407 6.33 19.88 -10.05
N ALA A 408 6.22 19.60 -11.35
CA ALA A 408 7.03 20.24 -12.38
C ALA A 408 6.76 21.76 -12.51
N VAL A 409 5.53 22.20 -12.25
CA VAL A 409 5.19 23.64 -12.24
C VAL A 409 5.81 24.31 -11.03
N ILE A 410 5.73 23.69 -9.86
CA ILE A 410 6.33 24.18 -8.61
C ILE A 410 7.85 24.31 -8.77
N ALA A 411 8.54 23.28 -9.30
CA ALA A 411 9.96 23.31 -9.55
C ALA A 411 10.38 24.48 -10.46
N ARG A 412 9.63 24.71 -11.55
CA ARG A 412 9.89 25.88 -12.45
C ARG A 412 9.65 27.21 -11.74
N THR A 413 8.65 27.30 -10.88
CA THR A 413 8.39 28.53 -10.10
C THR A 413 9.53 28.81 -9.14
N PHE A 414 10.06 27.81 -8.45
CA PHE A 414 11.26 27.98 -7.62
C PHE A 414 12.44 28.50 -8.42
N ALA A 415 12.74 27.86 -9.57
CA ALA A 415 13.83 28.28 -10.44
C ALA A 415 13.67 29.72 -10.94
N ALA A 416 12.46 30.15 -11.31
CA ALA A 416 12.17 31.51 -11.75
C ALA A 416 12.42 32.59 -10.66
N HIS A 417 12.36 32.19 -9.39
CA HIS A 417 12.62 33.07 -8.24
C HIS A 417 14.04 32.90 -7.64
N GLY A 418 14.92 32.21 -8.35
CA GLY A 418 16.35 32.08 -7.98
C GLY A 418 16.62 30.96 -6.96
N PHE A 419 15.69 30.05 -6.73
CA PHE A 419 15.89 28.84 -5.93
C PHE A 419 16.16 27.66 -6.85
N ASP A 420 17.31 27.00 -6.68
CA ASP A 420 17.62 25.77 -7.39
C ASP A 420 16.86 24.61 -6.74
N ALA A 421 15.94 23.98 -7.49
CA ALA A 421 15.03 22.97 -6.96
C ALA A 421 15.11 21.67 -7.77
N LEU A 422 15.38 20.59 -7.06
CA LEU A 422 15.32 19.22 -7.58
C LEU A 422 13.99 18.57 -7.14
N ASP A 423 13.19 18.12 -8.09
CA ASP A 423 11.97 17.35 -7.83
C ASP A 423 12.35 15.92 -7.38
N LEU A 424 11.98 15.57 -6.16
CA LEU A 424 12.23 14.29 -5.51
C LEU A 424 10.96 13.46 -5.30
N THR A 425 9.83 13.88 -5.88
CA THR A 425 8.51 13.25 -5.68
C THR A 425 8.53 11.75 -5.98
N HIS A 426 9.31 11.34 -6.98
CA HIS A 426 9.45 9.93 -7.38
C HIS A 426 10.80 9.31 -6.99
N ASP A 427 11.61 9.99 -6.19
CA ASP A 427 12.90 9.46 -5.72
C ASP A 427 12.73 8.56 -4.48
N GLU A 428 13.07 7.27 -4.62
CA GLU A 428 12.89 6.29 -3.54
C GLU A 428 13.80 6.56 -2.34
N LEU A 429 15.05 7.03 -2.56
CA LEU A 429 15.95 7.40 -1.48
C LEU A 429 15.36 8.55 -0.64
N ALA A 430 14.75 9.52 -1.30
CA ALA A 430 14.09 10.64 -0.64
C ALA A 430 12.88 10.17 0.17
N LYS A 431 12.01 9.36 -0.42
CA LYS A 431 10.79 8.85 0.23
C LYS A 431 11.06 7.92 1.41
N GLU A 432 12.09 7.08 1.33
CA GLU A 432 12.36 6.07 2.36
C GLU A 432 13.34 6.54 3.44
N HIS A 433 14.27 7.43 3.11
CA HIS A 433 15.36 7.77 4.01
C HIS A 433 15.53 9.27 4.28
N LEU A 434 15.62 10.12 3.25
CA LEU A 434 15.94 11.53 3.45
C LEU A 434 14.88 12.27 4.26
N ARG A 435 13.61 11.97 4.05
CA ARG A 435 12.51 12.58 4.80
C ARG A 435 12.54 12.31 6.32
N HIS A 436 13.36 11.37 6.79
CA HIS A 436 13.53 11.05 8.21
C HIS A 436 14.79 11.66 8.84
N LEU A 437 15.61 12.34 8.03
CA LEU A 437 16.84 12.96 8.52
C LEU A 437 16.55 14.27 9.26
N VAL A 438 16.91 14.31 10.54
CA VAL A 438 16.90 15.56 11.34
C VAL A 438 18.21 16.33 11.13
N GLY A 439 19.15 15.77 10.37
CA GLY A 439 20.51 16.24 10.22
C GLY A 439 21.46 15.59 11.24
N GLY A 440 22.68 16.09 11.33
CA GLY A 440 23.73 15.58 12.21
C GLY A 440 24.42 16.71 12.96
N ARG A 441 25.59 16.40 13.54
CA ARG A 441 26.47 17.39 14.17
C ARG A 441 27.02 18.33 13.12
N THR A 442 27.15 19.61 13.47
CA THR A 442 27.76 20.62 12.62
C THR A 442 28.56 21.61 13.46
N GLY A 443 29.79 21.94 13.01
CA GLY A 443 30.59 22.99 13.62
C GLY A 443 30.18 24.41 13.25
N LEU A 444 29.13 24.58 12.43
CA LEU A 444 28.63 25.89 11.98
C LEU A 444 27.50 26.45 12.86
N ALA A 445 26.93 25.65 13.74
CA ALA A 445 25.89 26.10 14.66
C ALA A 445 26.49 26.61 15.99
N HIS A 446 26.71 27.92 16.06
CA HIS A 446 27.20 28.60 17.25
C HIS A 446 26.02 29.20 18.03
N ASP A 447 26.12 29.22 19.38
CA ASP A 447 25.09 29.76 20.28
C ASP A 447 23.68 29.20 20.00
N GLU A 448 23.62 27.92 19.66
CA GLU A 448 22.38 27.26 19.24
C GLU A 448 21.48 26.96 20.45
N ARG A 449 20.26 27.46 20.38
CA ARG A 449 19.15 27.05 21.26
C ARG A 449 18.24 26.11 20.51
N LEU A 450 17.96 24.95 21.07
CA LEU A 450 17.09 23.94 20.49
C LEU A 450 15.74 23.95 21.19
N LEU A 451 14.66 24.13 20.42
CA LEU A 451 13.29 24.19 20.95
C LEU A 451 12.38 23.24 20.17
N ARG A 452 11.51 22.57 20.89
CA ARG A 452 10.42 21.78 20.33
C ARG A 452 9.11 22.52 20.53
N PHE A 453 8.52 22.98 19.42
CA PHE A 453 7.27 23.72 19.39
C PHE A 453 6.07 22.85 19.06
N VAL A 454 4.88 23.32 19.45
CA VAL A 454 3.58 22.85 18.97
C VAL A 454 2.96 23.98 18.15
N PHE A 455 2.96 23.83 16.82
CA PHE A 455 2.38 24.79 15.89
C PHE A 455 0.95 24.39 15.53
N PRO A 456 0.02 25.35 15.36
CA PRO A 456 -1.28 25.06 14.78
C PRO A 456 -1.12 24.68 13.29
N GLU A 457 -1.78 23.60 12.86
CA GLU A 457 -1.78 23.12 11.47
C GLU A 457 -2.71 23.99 10.61
N ARG A 458 -2.22 25.16 10.26
CA ARG A 458 -2.92 26.09 9.38
C ARG A 458 -1.93 26.89 8.54
N PRO A 459 -2.31 27.29 7.31
CA PRO A 459 -1.52 28.19 6.47
C PRO A 459 -1.08 29.45 7.24
N GLY A 460 0.16 29.86 7.04
CA GLY A 460 0.73 31.06 7.67
C GLY A 460 1.29 30.89 9.08
N ALA A 461 1.13 29.73 9.75
CA ALA A 461 1.70 29.51 11.09
C ALA A 461 3.23 29.59 11.10
N LEU A 462 3.88 28.97 10.11
CA LEU A 462 5.34 29.06 9.92
C LEU A 462 5.77 30.48 9.54
N LEU A 463 5.05 31.13 8.65
CA LEU A 463 5.37 32.50 8.25
C LEU A 463 5.25 33.49 9.44
N LYS A 464 4.26 33.33 10.32
CA LYS A 464 4.15 34.09 11.57
C LYS A 464 5.40 33.89 12.43
N PHE A 465 5.85 32.66 12.61
CA PHE A 465 7.09 32.35 13.36
C PHE A 465 8.30 33.08 12.77
N LEU A 466 8.52 32.97 11.46
CA LEU A 466 9.63 33.58 10.75
C LEU A 466 9.57 35.12 10.76
N SER A 467 8.36 35.70 10.71
CA SER A 467 8.17 37.18 10.71
C SER A 467 8.46 37.84 12.04
N LEU A 468 8.35 37.10 13.14
CA LEU A 468 8.64 37.58 14.48
C LEU A 468 10.10 37.42 14.90
N MET A 469 10.90 36.67 14.15
CA MET A 469 12.32 36.46 14.42
C MET A 469 13.11 37.78 14.26
N GLN A 470 14.10 37.98 15.14
CA GLN A 470 15.05 39.09 14.98
C GLN A 470 15.96 38.87 13.76
N PRO A 471 16.35 39.95 13.05
CA PRO A 471 17.27 39.83 11.90
C PRO A 471 18.67 39.29 12.26
N SER A 472 19.07 39.38 13.53
CA SER A 472 20.33 38.88 14.05
C SER A 472 20.35 37.34 14.21
N TRP A 473 19.18 36.68 14.24
CA TRP A 473 19.09 35.23 14.45
C TRP A 473 19.12 34.44 13.15
N ASN A 474 19.67 33.24 13.21
CA ASN A 474 19.66 32.30 12.10
C ASN A 474 19.05 30.97 12.52
N ILE A 475 18.35 30.31 11.59
CA ILE A 475 17.88 28.95 11.78
C ILE A 475 19.03 27.99 11.43
N SER A 476 19.43 27.17 12.37
CA SER A 476 20.49 26.18 12.21
C SER A 476 19.95 24.76 12.03
N LEU A 477 18.73 24.53 12.49
CA LEU A 477 17.97 23.28 12.35
C LEU A 477 16.50 23.59 12.22
N PHE A 478 15.82 22.91 11.30
CA PHE A 478 14.38 22.92 11.22
C PHE A 478 13.89 21.53 10.80
N HIS A 479 13.06 20.92 11.63
CA HIS A 479 12.46 19.64 11.33
C HIS A 479 10.97 19.69 11.63
N TYR A 480 10.17 19.57 10.58
CA TYR A 480 8.72 19.56 10.64
C TYR A 480 8.18 18.45 9.74
N ARG A 481 7.14 17.79 10.23
CA ARG A 481 6.35 16.84 9.46
C ARG A 481 4.91 16.86 9.92
N ASN A 482 3.98 16.97 8.98
CA ASN A 482 2.55 16.87 9.24
C ASN A 482 2.20 15.43 9.67
N GLN A 483 1.47 15.28 10.75
CA GLN A 483 1.04 14.00 11.31
C GLN A 483 -0.48 13.78 11.24
N GLY A 484 -1.19 14.65 10.47
CA GLY A 484 -2.65 14.58 10.32
C GLY A 484 -3.43 14.98 11.56
N ALA A 485 -2.82 15.78 12.45
CA ALA A 485 -3.45 16.33 13.64
C ALA A 485 -3.66 17.84 13.49
N ASP A 486 -4.48 18.45 14.37
CA ASP A 486 -4.71 19.90 14.38
C ASP A 486 -3.47 20.72 14.77
N TYR A 487 -2.42 20.04 15.24
CA TYR A 487 -1.15 20.63 15.68
C TYR A 487 0.05 19.82 15.19
N GLY A 488 1.03 20.51 14.59
CA GLY A 488 2.32 19.97 14.18
C GLY A 488 3.38 20.10 15.28
N ARG A 489 4.24 19.08 15.42
CA ARG A 489 5.41 19.10 16.30
C ARG A 489 6.64 19.47 15.49
N ILE A 490 7.29 20.57 15.87
CA ILE A 490 8.42 21.13 15.13
C ILE A 490 9.64 21.19 16.03
N LEU A 491 10.79 20.75 15.53
CA LEU A 491 12.07 20.93 16.19
C LEU A 491 12.83 22.04 15.48
N VAL A 492 13.22 23.09 16.21
CA VAL A 492 13.93 24.26 15.67
C VAL A 492 15.21 24.51 16.45
N GLY A 493 16.33 24.60 15.76
CA GLY A 493 17.59 25.16 16.27
C GLY A 493 17.72 26.60 15.81
N LEU A 494 17.94 27.51 16.75
CA LEU A 494 18.13 28.94 16.52
C LEU A 494 19.48 29.39 17.06
N GLN A 495 20.27 30.06 16.22
CA GLN A 495 21.50 30.73 16.67
C GLN A 495 21.12 32.09 17.26
N VAL A 496 21.17 32.18 18.59
CA VAL A 496 20.81 33.36 19.36
C VAL A 496 22.04 33.90 20.05
N PRO A 497 22.56 35.08 19.68
CA PRO A 497 23.72 35.66 20.35
C PRO A 497 23.52 35.77 21.86
N ALA A 498 24.54 35.48 22.64
CA ALA A 498 24.49 35.40 24.11
C ALA A 498 23.92 36.67 24.78
N GLY A 499 24.07 37.86 24.15
CA GLY A 499 23.53 39.13 24.65
C GLY A 499 22.04 39.33 24.38
N GLU A 500 21.37 38.48 23.59
CA GLU A 500 19.98 38.72 23.12
C GLU A 500 18.97 37.74 23.76
N SER A 501 19.30 37.20 24.93
CA SER A 501 18.40 36.25 25.62
C SER A 501 17.05 36.89 26.04
N ALA A 502 17.05 38.16 26.43
CA ALA A 502 15.83 38.88 26.83
C ALA A 502 14.89 39.10 25.62
N GLU A 503 15.45 39.46 24.48
CA GLU A 503 14.73 39.60 23.21
C GLU A 503 14.16 38.28 22.75
N PHE A 504 14.90 37.18 22.95
CA PHE A 504 14.45 35.85 22.62
C PHE A 504 13.27 35.40 23.50
N ASP A 505 13.31 35.68 24.80
CA ASP A 505 12.19 35.39 25.69
C ASP A 505 10.94 36.24 25.34
N ALA A 506 11.14 37.50 24.93
CA ALA A 506 10.07 38.33 24.43
C ALA A 506 9.45 37.80 23.12
N PHE A 507 10.28 37.29 22.20
CA PHE A 507 9.85 36.63 20.98
C PHE A 507 8.98 35.42 21.29
N LEU A 508 9.43 34.51 22.16
CA LEU A 508 8.68 33.32 22.54
C LEU A 508 7.31 33.65 23.13
N LYS A 509 7.27 34.68 23.96
CA LYS A 509 6.03 35.21 24.56
C LYS A 509 5.08 35.79 23.52
N THR A 510 5.61 36.57 22.56
CA THR A 510 4.81 37.20 21.48
C THR A 510 4.30 36.18 20.48
N LEU A 511 5.10 35.17 20.14
CA LEU A 511 4.73 34.05 19.27
C LEU A 511 3.53 33.29 19.85
N GLY A 512 3.58 33.00 21.17
CA GLY A 512 2.48 32.38 21.91
C GLY A 512 2.25 30.90 21.58
N TYR A 513 3.18 30.25 20.88
CA TYR A 513 3.10 28.82 20.64
C TYR A 513 3.67 28.04 21.83
N PRO A 514 3.05 26.93 22.25
CA PRO A 514 3.64 26.07 23.27
C PRO A 514 4.99 25.53 22.81
N TYR A 515 5.98 25.53 23.70
CA TYR A 515 7.31 25.02 23.41
C TYR A 515 7.96 24.34 24.62
N VAL A 516 8.98 23.51 24.34
CA VAL A 516 9.89 22.93 25.31
C VAL A 516 11.31 23.24 24.87
N GLU A 517 12.12 23.80 25.78
CA GLU A 517 13.55 24.00 25.55
C GLU A 517 14.27 22.66 25.64
N GLU A 518 14.96 22.27 24.60
CA GLU A 518 15.66 20.98 24.46
C GLU A 518 17.20 21.14 24.42
N THR A 519 17.74 22.33 24.59
CA THR A 519 19.18 22.62 24.51
C THR A 519 19.99 21.82 25.54
N ALA A 520 19.41 21.49 26.69
CA ALA A 520 20.03 20.66 27.71
C ALA A 520 19.79 19.16 27.52
N ASN A 521 18.98 18.77 26.53
CA ASN A 521 18.59 17.37 26.29
C ASN A 521 19.82 16.50 25.94
N PRO A 522 20.03 15.36 26.60
CA PRO A 522 21.15 14.46 26.30
C PRO A 522 21.17 13.97 24.85
N ALA A 523 20.02 13.74 24.21
CA ALA A 523 19.96 13.31 22.82
C ALA A 523 20.48 14.40 21.86
N TYR A 524 20.13 15.69 22.13
CA TYR A 524 20.68 16.81 21.37
C TYR A 524 22.21 16.84 21.47
N ARG A 525 22.74 16.77 22.69
CA ARG A 525 24.21 16.79 22.92
C ARG A 525 24.95 15.62 22.25
N LEU A 526 24.33 14.44 22.22
CA LEU A 526 24.96 13.25 21.63
C LEU A 526 24.91 13.22 20.10
N PHE A 527 23.82 13.72 19.48
CA PHE A 527 23.56 13.49 18.07
C PHE A 527 23.54 14.76 17.20
N LEU A 528 23.28 15.94 17.77
CA LEU A 528 23.06 17.17 17.01
C LEU A 528 24.02 18.30 17.39
N GLN A 529 24.46 18.42 18.61
CA GLN A 529 25.41 19.43 19.07
C GLN A 529 26.84 19.08 18.61
N ALA A 530 27.60 20.12 18.19
CA ALA A 530 29.02 20.01 17.80
C ALA A 530 29.93 19.54 18.94
#